data_666a03153c2f61187ea8a9cd7315f1ef
#
_entry.id   666a03153c2f61187ea8a9cd7315f1ef
#
_cell.length_a   1.000
_cell.length_b   1.000
_cell.length_c   1.000
_cell.angle_alpha   90.00
_cell.angle_beta   90.00
_cell.angle_gamma   90.00
#
_symmetry.space_group_name_H-M   'P 1'
#
loop_
_entity.id
_entity.type
_entity.pdbx_description
1 polymer ?
#
loop_
_entity_poly.entity_id
_entity_poly.type
_entity_poly.pdbx_seq_one_letter_code
_entity_poly.pdbx_strand_id
1 'polypeptide(L)'
;VVNDLLMHLEPLRPLWIPVNKHGSQSTAYARKFDEEFFGELPILTFPAGLCSRCIGGEITDPTWKISFLKKAYASQRQIVPVFVEGELSKFFYRVYRIRKALGIKFNIEMLWLPDEMFSQKGKHFRIVVGDPIPVADLQRYGSLHEQTEEVRKKAYFLKNKLDTPAK
;
A
#
# COMPACT_ATOMS: atom_id res chain seq x y z
N VAL A 1 -4.05 2.14 7.39
CA VAL A 1 -5.28 2.39 6.62
C VAL A 1 -5.64 1.12 5.87
N VAL A 2 -6.80 0.56 6.11
CA VAL A 2 -7.20 -0.77 5.65
C VAL A 2 -8.59 -0.79 5.03
N ASN A 3 -8.88 -1.86 4.27
CA ASN A 3 -10.22 -2.14 3.75
C ASN A 3 -11.15 -2.63 4.88
N ASP A 4 -12.45 -2.36 4.76
CA ASP A 4 -13.49 -2.80 5.72
C ASP A 4 -13.44 -4.30 6.02
N LEU A 5 -13.10 -5.14 5.04
CA LEU A 5 -12.98 -6.58 5.24
C LEU A 5 -11.99 -6.95 6.35
N LEU A 6 -10.89 -6.19 6.46
CA LEU A 6 -9.88 -6.42 7.50
C LEU A 6 -10.35 -6.01 8.90
N MET A 7 -11.42 -5.22 9.01
CA MET A 7 -12.01 -4.84 10.31
C MET A 7 -12.61 -6.02 11.08
N HIS A 8 -12.81 -7.16 10.42
CA HIS A 8 -13.24 -8.40 11.05
C HIS A 8 -12.12 -9.13 11.81
N LEU A 9 -10.86 -8.72 11.63
CA LEU A 9 -9.75 -9.21 12.44
C LEU A 9 -9.69 -8.44 13.75
N GLU A 10 -10.51 -8.83 14.70
CA GLU A 10 -10.73 -8.12 15.97
C GLU A 10 -9.46 -7.74 16.74
N PRO A 11 -8.42 -8.59 16.86
CA PRO A 11 -7.20 -8.23 17.59
C PRO A 11 -6.46 -7.01 17.02
N LEU A 12 -6.61 -6.73 15.73
CA LEU A 12 -5.94 -5.62 15.05
C LEU A 12 -6.85 -4.41 14.83
N ARG A 13 -8.14 -4.56 15.12
CA ARG A 13 -9.16 -3.52 14.89
C ARG A 13 -8.83 -2.16 15.51
N PRO A 14 -8.26 -2.06 16.73
CA PRO A 14 -7.88 -0.79 17.33
C PRO A 14 -6.80 -0.03 16.56
N LEU A 15 -5.95 -0.75 15.81
CA LEU A 15 -4.84 -0.18 15.03
C LEU A 15 -5.25 0.26 13.62
N TRP A 16 -6.47 -0.04 13.21
CA TRP A 16 -6.88 0.14 11.83
C TRP A 16 -7.79 1.34 11.62
N ILE A 17 -7.49 2.08 10.57
CA ILE A 17 -8.34 3.15 10.06
C ILE A 17 -9.06 2.59 8.83
N PRO A 18 -10.36 2.30 8.90
CA PRO A 18 -11.13 1.74 7.78
C PRO A 18 -11.31 2.76 6.68
N VAL A 19 -11.17 2.32 5.42
CA VAL A 19 -11.50 3.11 4.24
C VAL A 19 -12.47 2.30 3.40
N ASN A 20 -13.70 2.76 3.35
CA ASN A 20 -14.72 2.14 2.50
C ASN A 20 -14.43 2.46 1.02
N LYS A 21 -14.29 1.41 0.19
CA LYS A 21 -14.11 1.55 -1.26
C LYS A 21 -15.43 1.51 -2.03
N HIS A 22 -16.48 1.02 -1.40
CA HIS A 22 -17.79 0.82 -2.00
C HIS A 22 -18.85 1.45 -1.09
N GLY A 23 -19.44 2.54 -1.54
CA GLY A 23 -20.47 3.27 -0.82
C GLY A 23 -20.05 4.68 -0.37
N SER A 24 -20.99 5.44 0.17
CA SER A 24 -20.71 6.74 0.78
C SER A 24 -19.91 6.50 2.08
N GLN A 25 -18.69 7.02 2.14
CA GLN A 25 -18.01 7.16 3.43
C GLN A 25 -18.91 8.00 4.35
N SER A 26 -19.23 7.47 5.52
CA SER A 26 -19.88 8.34 6.49
C SER A 26 -18.93 9.50 6.81
N THR A 27 -19.45 10.71 6.90
CA THR A 27 -18.69 11.91 7.27
C THR A 27 -17.88 11.72 8.55
N ALA A 28 -18.36 10.87 9.46
CA ALA A 28 -17.66 10.51 10.70
C ALA A 28 -16.34 9.75 10.47
N TYR A 29 -16.30 8.80 9.51
CA TYR A 29 -15.07 8.08 9.18
C TYR A 29 -14.05 8.97 8.47
N ALA A 30 -14.52 9.84 7.56
CA ALA A 30 -13.65 10.80 6.89
C ALA A 30 -13.01 11.76 7.89
N ARG A 31 -13.79 12.24 8.87
CA ARG A 31 -13.30 13.11 9.93
C ARG A 31 -12.29 12.43 10.82
N LYS A 32 -12.58 11.21 11.30
CA LYS A 32 -11.64 10.43 12.11
C LYS A 32 -10.34 10.17 11.35
N PHE A 33 -10.42 9.83 10.07
CA PHE A 33 -9.25 9.65 9.22
C PHE A 33 -8.38 10.91 9.14
N ASP A 34 -9.00 12.08 9.03
CA ASP A 34 -8.30 13.36 9.02
C ASP A 34 -7.67 13.68 10.38
N GLU A 35 -8.39 13.46 11.47
CA GLU A 35 -7.91 13.65 12.84
C GLU A 35 -6.62 12.84 13.09
N GLU A 36 -6.56 11.58 12.66
CA GLU A 36 -5.37 10.73 12.80
C GLU A 36 -4.14 11.28 12.03
N PHE A 37 -4.37 11.91 10.87
CA PHE A 37 -3.26 12.54 10.12
C PHE A 37 -2.69 13.77 10.83
N PHE A 38 -3.45 14.43 11.67
CA PHE A 38 -2.98 15.56 12.49
C PHE A 38 -2.50 15.13 13.88
N GLY A 39 -2.68 13.85 14.26
CA GLY A 39 -2.18 13.28 15.50
C GLY A 39 -0.66 13.04 15.47
N GLU A 40 -0.11 12.45 16.53
CA GLU A 40 1.34 12.20 16.66
C GLU A 40 1.77 10.81 16.16
N LEU A 41 0.84 9.84 16.12
CA LEU A 41 1.17 8.47 15.77
C LEU A 41 1.52 8.31 14.28
N PRO A 42 2.49 7.46 13.95
CA PRO A 42 2.81 7.15 12.55
C PRO A 42 1.63 6.43 11.87
N ILE A 43 1.40 6.75 10.60
CA ILE A 43 0.32 6.15 9.81
C ILE A 43 0.91 5.30 8.70
N LEU A 44 0.64 4.00 8.74
CA LEU A 44 0.98 3.10 7.64
C LEU A 44 -0.10 3.16 6.56
N THR A 45 0.33 3.42 5.33
CA THR A 45 -0.55 3.46 4.16
C THR A 45 -0.06 2.53 3.05
N PHE A 46 -1.01 2.01 2.27
CA PHE A 46 -0.75 1.22 1.07
C PHE A 46 -1.31 1.97 -0.14
N PRO A 47 -0.51 2.85 -0.78
CA PRO A 47 -1.04 3.82 -1.75
C PRO A 47 -1.67 3.19 -2.99
N ALA A 48 -1.22 2.01 -3.42
CA ALA A 48 -1.85 1.26 -4.52
C ALA A 48 -3.29 0.83 -4.18
N GLY A 49 -3.56 0.58 -2.90
CA GLY A 49 -4.87 0.14 -2.41
C GLY A 49 -5.29 -1.25 -2.88
N LEU A 50 -4.43 -1.96 -3.57
CA LEU A 50 -4.54 -3.35 -4.02
C LEU A 50 -3.19 -4.03 -3.86
N CYS A 51 -3.20 -5.36 -3.76
CA CYS A 51 -1.96 -6.14 -3.79
C CYS A 51 -1.25 -5.98 -5.14
N SER A 52 0.06 -6.21 -5.16
CA SER A 52 0.88 -6.20 -6.36
C SER A 52 0.33 -7.15 -7.43
N ARG A 53 0.58 -6.85 -8.68
CA ARG A 53 0.11 -7.57 -9.87
C ARG A 53 1.28 -7.90 -10.79
N CYS A 54 1.11 -8.93 -11.61
CA CYS A 54 2.03 -9.19 -12.71
C CYS A 54 1.68 -8.27 -13.89
N ILE A 55 2.45 -7.21 -14.06
CA ILE A 55 2.27 -6.19 -15.11
C ILE A 55 3.53 -6.20 -15.98
N GLY A 56 3.36 -6.43 -17.29
CA GLY A 56 4.50 -6.50 -18.21
C GLY A 56 5.52 -7.61 -17.91
N GLY A 57 5.12 -8.66 -17.17
CA GLY A 57 6.00 -9.74 -16.75
C GLY A 57 6.64 -9.53 -15.37
N GLU A 58 6.54 -8.35 -14.80
CA GLU A 58 7.08 -8.01 -13.49
C GLU A 58 5.98 -7.92 -12.43
N ILE A 59 6.32 -8.33 -11.19
CA ILE A 59 5.45 -8.19 -10.03
C ILE A 59 5.66 -6.80 -9.45
N THR A 60 4.62 -5.97 -9.59
CA THR A 60 4.66 -4.58 -9.16
C THR A 60 3.28 -4.11 -8.69
N ASP A 61 3.26 -3.04 -7.90
CA ASP A 61 2.01 -2.43 -7.49
C ASP A 61 1.31 -1.76 -8.68
N PRO A 62 -0.03 -1.76 -8.67
CA PRO A 62 -0.79 -0.83 -9.47
C PRO A 62 -0.40 0.62 -9.17
N THR A 63 -0.80 1.54 -10.04
CA THR A 63 -0.52 2.97 -9.89
C THR A 63 -0.90 3.47 -8.49
N TRP A 64 0.04 4.10 -7.83
CA TRP A 64 -0.18 4.67 -6.50
C TRP A 64 -1.12 5.88 -6.57
N LYS A 65 -2.00 5.99 -5.59
CA LYS A 65 -2.95 7.10 -5.48
C LYS A 65 -2.29 8.28 -4.77
N ILE A 66 -2.59 9.48 -5.25
CA ILE A 66 -2.06 10.75 -4.70
C ILE A 66 -2.64 11.12 -3.33
N SER A 67 -3.64 10.39 -2.84
CA SER A 67 -4.38 10.76 -1.62
C SER A 67 -3.51 10.82 -0.37
N PHE A 68 -2.56 9.86 -0.20
CA PHE A 68 -1.64 9.87 0.93
C PHE A 68 -0.74 11.11 0.91
N LEU A 69 -0.28 11.49 -0.28
CA LEU A 69 0.60 12.65 -0.46
C LEU A 69 -0.13 13.97 -0.15
N LYS A 70 -1.39 14.10 -0.60
CA LYS A 70 -2.23 15.26 -0.25
C LYS A 70 -2.40 15.39 1.27
N LYS A 71 -2.60 14.27 1.97
CA LYS A 71 -2.71 14.26 3.43
C LYS A 71 -1.39 14.61 4.12
N ALA A 72 -0.27 14.05 3.63
CA ALA A 72 1.05 14.39 4.15
C ALA A 72 1.36 15.89 4.00
N TYR A 73 0.99 16.51 2.87
CA TYR A 73 1.11 17.95 2.70
C TYR A 73 0.23 18.73 3.69
N ALA A 74 -1.04 18.36 3.83
CA ALA A 74 -1.96 19.04 4.72
C ALA A 74 -1.52 19.00 6.19
N SER A 75 -0.92 17.89 6.61
CA SER A 75 -0.45 17.67 7.99
C SER A 75 1.06 17.94 8.19
N GLN A 76 1.77 18.37 7.14
CA GLN A 76 3.22 18.63 7.13
C GLN A 76 4.06 17.42 7.60
N ARG A 77 3.55 16.21 7.39
CA ARG A 77 4.24 14.97 7.78
C ARG A 77 5.29 14.56 6.78
N GLN A 78 6.37 14.01 7.28
CA GLN A 78 7.37 13.33 6.46
C GLN A 78 6.82 12.00 5.96
N ILE A 79 7.31 11.56 4.81
CA ILE A 79 6.98 10.28 4.21
C ILE A 79 8.17 9.35 4.38
N VAL A 80 7.95 8.20 5.01
CA VAL A 80 8.96 7.15 5.15
C VAL A 80 8.63 6.03 4.17
N PRO A 81 9.41 5.84 3.10
CA PRO A 81 9.21 4.73 2.20
C PRO A 81 9.58 3.41 2.88
N VAL A 82 8.75 2.40 2.70
CA VAL A 82 8.97 1.07 3.26
C VAL A 82 8.83 0.05 2.14
N PHE A 83 9.78 -0.88 2.06
CA PHE A 83 9.70 -2.04 1.19
C PHE A 83 9.50 -3.30 2.03
N VAL A 84 8.51 -4.10 1.67
CA VAL A 84 8.25 -5.41 2.27
C VAL A 84 8.53 -6.47 1.22
N GLU A 85 9.46 -7.37 1.52
CA GLU A 85 9.72 -8.52 0.66
C GLU A 85 8.56 -9.51 0.74
N GLY A 86 8.14 -10.02 -0.39
CA GLY A 86 7.13 -11.07 -0.47
C GLY A 86 6.33 -10.98 -1.78
N GLU A 87 5.85 -12.14 -2.16
CA GLU A 87 5.01 -12.29 -3.36
C GLU A 87 3.85 -13.21 -3.02
N LEU A 88 2.75 -13.01 -3.72
CA LEU A 88 1.61 -13.91 -3.70
C LEU A 88 1.90 -15.15 -4.55
N SER A 89 1.04 -16.15 -4.50
CA SER A 89 1.24 -17.37 -5.25
C SER A 89 1.18 -17.17 -6.78
N LYS A 90 1.83 -18.07 -7.51
CA LYS A 90 1.72 -18.11 -8.98
C LYS A 90 0.27 -18.30 -9.44
N PHE A 91 -0.55 -18.96 -8.61
CA PHE A 91 -1.97 -19.15 -8.86
C PHE A 91 -2.70 -17.80 -8.84
N PHE A 92 -2.48 -16.96 -7.82
CA PHE A 92 -3.07 -15.64 -7.72
C PHE A 92 -2.79 -14.78 -8.97
N TYR A 93 -1.52 -14.73 -9.40
CA TYR A 93 -1.15 -13.97 -10.59
C TYR A 93 -1.71 -14.58 -11.89
N ARG A 94 -1.87 -15.91 -11.96
CA ARG A 94 -2.50 -16.58 -13.11
C ARG A 94 -3.98 -16.20 -13.21
N VAL A 95 -4.72 -16.26 -12.10
CA VAL A 95 -6.13 -15.86 -12.06
C VAL A 95 -6.28 -14.40 -12.48
N TYR A 96 -5.44 -13.51 -11.99
CA TYR A 96 -5.41 -12.11 -12.41
C TYR A 96 -5.22 -11.97 -13.93
N ARG A 97 -4.26 -12.68 -14.52
CA ARG A 97 -3.98 -12.61 -15.97
C ARG A 97 -5.16 -13.11 -16.81
N ILE A 98 -5.75 -14.25 -16.44
CA ILE A 98 -6.93 -14.82 -17.12
C ILE A 98 -8.09 -13.84 -17.03
N ARG A 99 -8.39 -13.33 -15.84
CA ARG A 99 -9.45 -12.34 -15.64
C ARG A 99 -9.26 -11.11 -16.53
N LYS A 100 -8.02 -10.61 -16.59
CA LYS A 100 -7.65 -9.44 -17.40
C LYS A 100 -7.90 -9.73 -18.89
N ALA A 101 -7.47 -10.91 -19.38
CA ALA A 101 -7.66 -11.34 -20.76
C ALA A 101 -9.14 -11.49 -21.13
N LEU A 102 -9.98 -11.93 -20.19
CA LEU A 102 -11.43 -12.07 -20.38
C LEU A 102 -12.19 -10.73 -20.18
N GLY A 103 -11.52 -9.62 -19.86
CA GLY A 103 -12.16 -8.33 -19.66
C GLY A 103 -13.03 -8.22 -18.42
N ILE A 104 -12.93 -9.16 -17.46
CA ILE A 104 -13.74 -9.18 -16.24
C ILE A 104 -13.28 -8.03 -15.32
N LYS A 105 -14.19 -7.09 -15.03
CA LYS A 105 -13.88 -5.90 -14.23
C LYS A 105 -13.76 -6.19 -12.72
N PHE A 106 -14.50 -7.17 -12.22
CA PHE A 106 -14.46 -7.55 -10.82
C PHE A 106 -13.15 -8.29 -10.48
N ASN A 107 -12.50 -7.93 -9.36
CA ASN A 107 -11.21 -8.49 -8.96
C ASN A 107 -11.39 -9.86 -8.28
N ILE A 108 -11.78 -10.88 -9.03
CA ILE A 108 -12.09 -12.21 -8.49
C ILE A 108 -10.90 -12.85 -7.78
N GLU A 109 -9.66 -12.55 -8.18
CA GLU A 109 -8.45 -13.04 -7.52
C GLU A 109 -8.36 -12.63 -6.03
N MET A 110 -9.06 -11.55 -5.65
CA MET A 110 -9.09 -11.09 -4.25
C MET A 110 -9.81 -12.06 -3.31
N LEU A 111 -10.64 -12.96 -3.83
CA LEU A 111 -11.32 -13.98 -3.05
C LEU A 111 -10.33 -15.00 -2.44
N TRP A 112 -9.15 -15.17 -3.04
CA TRP A 112 -8.09 -16.07 -2.53
C TRP A 112 -7.12 -15.40 -1.56
N LEU A 113 -7.30 -14.11 -1.22
CA LEU A 113 -6.40 -13.45 -0.27
C LEU A 113 -6.35 -14.11 1.11
N PRO A 114 -7.44 -14.67 1.68
CA PRO A 114 -7.33 -15.42 2.91
C PRO A 114 -6.40 -16.63 2.78
N ASP A 115 -6.52 -17.41 1.70
CA ASP A 115 -5.65 -18.56 1.45
C ASP A 115 -4.20 -18.14 1.24
N GLU A 116 -3.97 -17.04 0.50
CA GLU A 116 -2.64 -16.45 0.34
C GLU A 116 -2.04 -16.05 1.69
N MET A 117 -2.83 -15.45 2.59
CA MET A 117 -2.38 -15.06 3.93
C MET A 117 -1.98 -16.29 4.75
N PHE A 118 -2.83 -17.32 4.79
CA PHE A 118 -2.52 -18.55 5.54
C PHE A 118 -1.34 -19.32 4.96
N SER A 119 -1.14 -19.27 3.64
CA SER A 119 0.01 -19.90 2.97
C SER A 119 1.35 -19.25 3.33
N GLN A 120 1.34 -18.08 3.95
CA GLN A 120 2.54 -17.39 4.43
C GLN A 120 3.00 -17.89 5.81
N LYS A 121 2.24 -18.74 6.48
CA LYS A 121 2.60 -19.28 7.80
C LYS A 121 3.99 -19.94 7.76
N GLY A 122 4.86 -19.52 8.67
CA GLY A 122 6.23 -20.04 8.78
C GLY A 122 7.23 -19.44 7.78
N LYS A 123 6.81 -18.50 6.92
CA LYS A 123 7.75 -17.78 6.05
C LYS A 123 8.36 -16.59 6.79
N HIS A 124 9.57 -16.23 6.39
CA HIS A 124 10.26 -15.04 6.87
C HIS A 124 10.09 -13.91 5.85
N PHE A 125 9.81 -12.71 6.34
CA PHE A 125 9.70 -11.51 5.53
C PHE A 125 10.76 -10.51 5.97
N ARG A 126 11.47 -9.94 5.01
CA ARG A 126 12.37 -8.83 5.28
C ARG A 126 11.64 -7.52 4.99
N ILE A 127 11.80 -6.56 5.89
CA ILE A 127 11.23 -5.22 5.78
C ILE A 127 12.38 -4.24 5.79
N VAL A 128 12.43 -3.37 4.80
CA VAL A 128 13.43 -2.29 4.72
C VAL A 128 12.73 -0.97 4.86
N VAL A 129 13.13 -0.20 5.86
CA VAL A 129 12.66 1.15 6.09
C VAL A 129 13.67 2.13 5.51
N GLY A 130 13.22 3.04 4.69
CA GLY A 130 14.04 4.09 4.09
C GLY A 130 14.12 5.34 4.94
N ASP A 131 14.87 6.30 4.44
CA ASP A 131 15.04 7.58 5.11
C ASP A 131 13.76 8.43 4.98
N PRO A 132 13.40 9.21 6.02
CA PRO A 132 12.28 10.14 5.97
C PRO A 132 12.45 11.19 4.87
N ILE A 133 11.39 11.44 4.11
CA ILE A 133 11.34 12.42 3.03
C ILE A 133 10.43 13.57 3.47
N PRO A 134 10.96 14.76 3.73
CA PRO A 134 10.14 15.95 3.95
C PRO A 134 9.27 16.23 2.73
N VAL A 135 7.98 16.54 2.92
CA VAL A 135 7.07 16.81 1.80
C VAL A 135 7.53 18.00 0.95
N ALA A 136 8.19 18.98 1.56
CA ALA A 136 8.77 20.12 0.86
C ALA A 136 9.79 19.71 -0.22
N ASP A 137 10.57 18.66 0.05
CA ASP A 137 11.59 18.17 -0.89
C ASP A 137 10.98 17.49 -2.13
N LEU A 138 9.72 17.11 -2.05
CA LEU A 138 9.00 16.48 -3.17
C LEU A 138 8.52 17.50 -4.21
N GLN A 139 8.39 18.78 -3.85
CA GLN A 139 7.89 19.82 -4.76
C GLN A 139 8.74 19.97 -6.03
N ARG A 140 10.05 19.70 -5.95
CA ARG A 140 10.97 19.73 -7.09
C ARG A 140 10.64 18.73 -8.20
N TYR A 141 9.84 17.72 -7.93
CA TYR A 141 9.46 16.70 -8.91
C TYR A 141 8.20 17.06 -9.72
N GLY A 142 7.65 18.27 -9.57
CA GLY A 142 6.54 18.79 -10.36
C GLY A 142 5.17 18.41 -9.80
N SER A 143 4.32 17.76 -10.60
CA SER A 143 2.94 17.45 -10.22
C SER A 143 2.85 16.40 -9.10
N LEU A 144 1.70 16.35 -8.40
CA LEU A 144 1.46 15.35 -7.35
C LEU A 144 1.60 13.91 -7.86
N HIS A 145 1.34 13.66 -9.14
CA HIS A 145 1.55 12.34 -9.73
C HIS A 145 3.03 12.01 -9.86
N GLU A 146 3.84 12.93 -10.36
CA GLU A 146 5.30 12.77 -10.49
C GLU A 146 5.94 12.60 -9.11
N GLN A 147 5.53 13.40 -8.15
CA GLN A 147 5.97 13.27 -6.75
C GLN A 147 5.61 11.89 -6.16
N THR A 148 4.39 11.40 -6.42
CA THR A 148 3.94 10.08 -5.98
C THR A 148 4.78 8.96 -6.60
N GLU A 149 5.07 9.06 -7.90
CA GLU A 149 5.93 8.09 -8.59
C GLU A 149 7.38 8.13 -8.08
N GLU A 150 7.87 9.29 -7.68
CA GLU A 150 9.19 9.41 -7.07
C GLU A 150 9.25 8.71 -5.70
N VAL A 151 8.23 8.89 -4.85
CA VAL A 151 8.14 8.17 -3.58
C VAL A 151 8.06 6.66 -3.82
N ARG A 152 7.28 6.23 -4.83
CA ARG A 152 7.17 4.83 -5.22
C ARG A 152 8.52 4.26 -5.65
N LYS A 153 9.27 4.97 -6.53
CA LYS A 153 10.61 4.56 -6.95
C LYS A 153 11.56 4.40 -5.77
N LYS A 154 11.53 5.35 -4.84
CA LYS A 154 12.34 5.26 -3.61
C LYS A 154 11.99 4.05 -2.77
N ALA A 155 10.70 3.71 -2.61
CA ALA A 155 10.26 2.52 -1.90
C ALA A 155 10.78 1.24 -2.60
N TYR A 156 10.64 1.13 -3.91
CA TYR A 156 11.15 -0.02 -4.67
C TYR A 156 12.68 -0.11 -4.70
N PHE A 157 13.38 1.03 -4.70
CA PHE A 157 14.84 1.06 -4.65
C PHE A 157 15.39 0.40 -3.36
N LEU A 158 14.62 0.41 -2.27
CA LEU A 158 14.99 -0.25 -1.02
C LEU A 158 15.15 -1.78 -1.18
N LYS A 159 14.56 -2.38 -2.22
CA LYS A 159 14.79 -3.79 -2.56
C LYS A 159 16.27 -4.11 -2.68
N ASN A 160 17.06 -3.22 -3.25
CA ASN A 160 18.50 -3.41 -3.44
C ASN A 160 19.26 -3.50 -2.11
N LYS A 161 18.71 -2.95 -1.02
CA LYS A 161 19.30 -3.05 0.32
C LYS A 161 19.09 -4.42 0.95
N LEU A 162 18.17 -5.25 0.43
CA LEU A 162 17.99 -6.62 0.91
C LEU A 162 19.19 -7.52 0.60
N ASP A 163 19.90 -7.22 -0.49
CA ASP A 163 21.03 -8.02 -0.96
C ASP A 163 22.37 -7.58 -0.32
N THR A 164 22.33 -6.49 0.47
CA THR A 164 23.49 -5.99 1.21
C THR A 164 23.50 -6.64 2.60
N PRO A 165 24.54 -7.40 2.98
CA PRO A 165 24.61 -7.98 4.31
C PRO A 165 24.57 -6.86 5.36
N ALA A 166 23.76 -7.07 6.40
CA ALA A 166 23.72 -6.18 7.56
C ALA A 166 25.15 -6.10 8.15
N LYS A 167 25.67 -4.87 8.27
CA LYS A 167 26.95 -4.60 8.95
C LYS A 167 26.80 -4.81 10.44
#